data_1dc9e9c42042e029645bcbae7b83b2bb
#
_entry.id   1dc9e9c42042e029645bcbae7b83b2bb
#
_cell.length_a   1.000
_cell.length_b   1.000
_cell.length_c   1.000
_cell.angle_alpha   90.00
_cell.angle_beta   90.00
_cell.angle_gamma   90.00
#
_symmetry.space_group_name_H-M   'P 1'
#
loop_
_entity.id
_entity.type
_entity.pdbx_description
1 polymer ?
#
loop_
_entity_poly.entity_id
_entity_poly.type
_entity_poly.pdbx_seq_one_letter_code
_entity_poly.pdbx_strand_id
1 'polypeptide(L)'
;MSFTIKDMTIRDEYNRQRIFKGVNICFKGRENQHEIYEFFDKFENDKNFRDEQYDMLTSNGVNLIRLGFTWAMLEPKKNQFDEKIISYLKLFVDECRKRNIYIVLDLHQDLFYSNGKHGDGAPKWITRDYKEKQPLAIWAEGYFYMQDVQRAFNDFWRNKNGMQDEFITMWKRLDDEFKGYDNVVAYDYFNEPMINDNSNKIFCLLINNALKQGLNVDFDAQKYFGTKFERLGFFRMALAVLFKIKTVGRLKLLLKNLDDYNAFDKVINGAQKYVKEFDEKYYQPFINKITSQCSCKNGFDFFEHSYYSNLGIPFSIEPPDNSIYSPHVYDLFIDSPLYNKYSSNERVRYIFDNVRKNQLNMNVPVVMGEWGGLCPKKTDWFSHIDFVYSLIEQNQWSSLYWNYYFENDEFVRLMNRPYPIAVCGDIISYRTDSEGRKFFMEYKVSDDYVLAETQIYVPNKGVQKFKSNYGINKIEISY
;
A
#
# COMPACT_ATOMS: atom_id res chain seq x y z
N MET A 1 13.49 -5.98 -20.28
CA MET A 1 13.96 -6.72 -19.09
C MET A 1 12.77 -7.52 -18.58
N SER A 2 12.84 -8.84 -18.51
CA SER A 2 11.72 -9.65 -18.02
C SER A 2 12.02 -10.10 -16.59
N PHE A 3 11.02 -10.01 -15.72
CA PHE A 3 11.08 -10.54 -14.38
C PHE A 3 10.31 -11.85 -14.26
N THR A 4 10.72 -12.71 -13.36
CA THR A 4 10.06 -13.99 -13.06
C THR A 4 9.94 -14.18 -11.56
N ILE A 5 9.07 -15.08 -11.12
CA ILE A 5 8.93 -15.48 -9.71
C ILE A 5 9.62 -16.83 -9.52
N LYS A 6 10.47 -16.92 -8.51
CA LYS A 6 11.06 -18.18 -8.04
C LYS A 6 11.17 -18.15 -6.51
N ASP A 7 10.66 -19.18 -5.85
CA ASP A 7 10.77 -19.34 -4.40
C ASP A 7 10.38 -18.08 -3.60
N MET A 8 9.19 -17.52 -3.89
CA MET A 8 8.67 -16.27 -3.29
C MET A 8 9.60 -15.05 -3.49
N THR A 9 10.46 -15.07 -4.50
CA THR A 9 11.36 -13.96 -4.83
C THR A 9 11.18 -13.52 -6.29
N ILE A 10 11.42 -12.26 -6.55
CA ILE A 10 11.45 -11.71 -7.91
C ILE A 10 12.85 -11.88 -8.47
N ARG A 11 12.97 -12.38 -9.71
CA ARG A 11 14.23 -12.61 -10.42
C ARG A 11 14.27 -11.84 -11.74
N ASP A 12 15.44 -11.35 -12.10
CA ASP A 12 15.69 -10.76 -13.42
C ASP A 12 16.17 -11.81 -14.43
N GLU A 13 16.43 -11.39 -15.68
CA GLU A 13 16.90 -12.25 -16.77
C GLU A 13 18.25 -12.95 -16.52
N TYR A 14 19.02 -12.48 -15.53
CA TYR A 14 20.26 -13.14 -15.05
C TYR A 14 20.01 -14.03 -13.84
N ASN A 15 18.75 -14.32 -13.50
CA ASN A 15 18.33 -15.09 -12.33
C ASN A 15 18.80 -14.44 -10.99
N ARG A 16 19.06 -13.13 -10.95
CA ARG A 16 19.43 -12.42 -9.73
C ARG A 16 18.19 -12.09 -8.93
N GLN A 17 18.24 -12.27 -7.61
CA GLN A 17 17.17 -11.84 -6.72
C GLN A 17 17.09 -10.30 -6.71
N ARG A 18 15.87 -9.79 -6.95
CA ARG A 18 15.60 -8.36 -7.02
C ARG A 18 14.88 -7.87 -5.77
N ILE A 19 15.36 -6.73 -5.26
CA ILE A 19 14.67 -5.93 -4.25
C ILE A 19 14.42 -4.56 -4.86
N PHE A 20 13.18 -4.10 -4.78
CA PHE A 20 12.78 -2.77 -5.22
C PHE A 20 12.60 -1.86 -4.01
N LYS A 21 13.16 -0.67 -4.12
CA LYS A 21 12.91 0.44 -3.18
C LYS A 21 12.21 1.54 -3.94
N GLY A 22 10.99 1.83 -3.56
CA GLY A 22 10.15 2.73 -4.32
C GLY A 22 9.30 3.67 -3.49
N VAL A 23 8.49 4.41 -4.21
CA VAL A 23 7.55 5.39 -3.66
C VAL A 23 6.21 5.30 -4.34
N ASN A 24 5.18 5.76 -3.66
CA ASN A 24 3.89 6.06 -4.25
C ASN A 24 3.89 7.50 -4.77
N ILE A 25 3.43 7.68 -6.01
CA ILE A 25 3.08 8.97 -6.59
C ILE A 25 1.65 8.85 -7.05
N CYS A 26 0.73 9.55 -6.40
CA CYS A 26 -0.69 9.38 -6.64
C CYS A 26 -1.37 10.68 -7.03
N PHE A 27 -1.99 10.68 -8.20
CA PHE A 27 -2.81 11.77 -8.72
C PHE A 27 -4.29 11.51 -8.40
N LYS A 28 -4.77 12.11 -7.31
CA LYS A 28 -6.16 11.96 -6.85
C LYS A 28 -7.08 12.91 -7.60
N GLY A 29 -7.32 12.61 -8.89
CA GLY A 29 -8.19 13.39 -9.75
C GLY A 29 -9.64 13.32 -9.28
N ARG A 30 -10.23 14.52 -9.11
CA ARG A 30 -11.64 14.75 -8.80
C ARG A 30 -12.27 15.55 -9.93
N GLU A 31 -13.49 16.02 -9.77
CA GLU A 31 -14.16 16.88 -10.77
C GLU A 31 -13.35 18.09 -11.24
N ASN A 32 -12.46 18.59 -10.40
CA ASN A 32 -11.61 19.73 -10.70
C ASN A 32 -10.17 19.25 -10.89
N GLN A 33 -9.85 18.87 -12.11
CA GLN A 33 -8.53 18.35 -12.48
C GLN A 33 -7.51 19.45 -12.82
N HIS A 34 -7.84 20.73 -12.56
CA HIS A 34 -7.03 21.87 -12.95
C HIS A 34 -5.58 21.78 -12.41
N GLU A 35 -5.41 21.46 -11.14
CA GLU A 35 -4.10 21.30 -10.50
C GLU A 35 -3.27 20.16 -11.13
N ILE A 36 -3.94 19.07 -11.53
CA ILE A 36 -3.29 17.95 -12.21
C ILE A 36 -2.82 18.36 -13.61
N TYR A 37 -3.66 19.05 -14.35
CA TYR A 37 -3.28 19.58 -15.66
C TYR A 37 -2.15 20.59 -15.56
N GLU A 38 -2.17 21.52 -14.60
CA GLU A 38 -1.09 22.48 -14.37
C GLU A 38 0.22 21.78 -14.04
N PHE A 39 0.19 20.79 -13.18
CA PHE A 39 1.37 19.98 -12.87
C PHE A 39 1.95 19.33 -14.13
N PHE A 40 1.12 18.63 -14.91
CA PHE A 40 1.58 17.93 -16.09
C PHE A 40 1.96 18.88 -17.23
N ASP A 41 1.28 19.99 -17.40
CA ASP A 41 1.68 21.04 -18.36
C ASP A 41 3.08 21.57 -18.02
N LYS A 42 3.36 21.82 -16.74
CA LYS A 42 4.70 22.20 -16.28
C LYS A 42 5.70 21.06 -16.48
N PHE A 43 5.34 19.84 -16.12
CA PHE A 43 6.18 18.67 -16.26
C PHE A 43 6.55 18.38 -17.73
N GLU A 44 5.64 18.61 -18.67
CA GLU A 44 5.87 18.48 -20.11
C GLU A 44 6.80 19.58 -20.65
N ASN A 45 6.57 20.84 -20.26
CA ASN A 45 7.16 22.00 -20.89
C ASN A 45 8.42 22.51 -20.19
N ASP A 46 8.62 22.19 -18.89
CA ASP A 46 9.80 22.58 -18.11
C ASP A 46 10.71 21.40 -17.85
N LYS A 47 11.72 21.26 -18.71
CA LYS A 47 12.69 20.16 -18.61
C LYS A 47 13.48 20.21 -17.30
N ASN A 48 13.82 21.39 -16.79
CA ASN A 48 14.61 21.52 -15.55
C ASN A 48 13.78 21.05 -14.36
N PHE A 49 12.54 21.51 -14.25
CA PHE A 49 11.60 21.02 -13.23
C PHE A 49 11.47 19.49 -13.27
N ARG A 50 11.27 18.94 -14.46
CA ARG A 50 11.14 17.47 -14.64
C ARG A 50 12.40 16.72 -14.23
N ASP A 51 13.57 17.16 -14.66
CA ASP A 51 14.84 16.50 -14.34
C ASP A 51 15.14 16.57 -12.84
N GLU A 52 14.91 17.71 -12.17
CA GLU A 52 15.06 17.85 -10.72
C GLU A 52 14.23 16.83 -9.93
N GLN A 53 12.97 16.56 -10.35
CA GLN A 53 12.12 15.56 -9.68
C GLN A 53 12.71 14.15 -9.79
N TYR A 54 13.19 13.77 -10.97
CA TYR A 54 13.78 12.46 -11.17
C TYR A 54 15.16 12.30 -10.56
N ASP A 55 15.97 13.36 -10.56
CA ASP A 55 17.29 13.36 -9.91
C ASP A 55 17.12 13.13 -8.40
N MET A 56 16.10 13.73 -7.79
CA MET A 56 15.75 13.48 -6.39
C MET A 56 15.41 11.99 -6.15
N LEU A 57 14.63 11.38 -7.02
CA LEU A 57 14.27 9.97 -6.89
C LEU A 57 15.46 9.04 -7.11
N THR A 58 16.18 9.22 -8.21
CA THR A 58 17.29 8.32 -8.59
C THR A 58 18.50 8.44 -7.68
N SER A 59 18.86 9.66 -7.25
CA SER A 59 19.95 9.89 -6.30
C SER A 59 19.67 9.27 -4.92
N ASN A 60 18.41 9.05 -4.58
CA ASN A 60 17.97 8.35 -3.37
C ASN A 60 17.68 6.86 -3.58
N GLY A 61 18.05 6.32 -4.75
CA GLY A 61 17.97 4.89 -5.06
C GLY A 61 16.56 4.38 -5.33
N VAL A 62 15.62 5.25 -5.65
CA VAL A 62 14.27 4.85 -6.06
C VAL A 62 14.35 4.19 -7.43
N ASN A 63 13.83 2.96 -7.55
CA ASN A 63 13.81 2.20 -8.80
C ASN A 63 12.43 1.63 -9.14
N LEU A 64 11.41 1.91 -8.32
CA LEU A 64 10.02 1.52 -8.56
C LEU A 64 9.10 2.65 -8.12
N ILE A 65 8.08 2.96 -8.91
CA ILE A 65 7.02 3.90 -8.57
C ILE A 65 5.68 3.19 -8.70
N ARG A 66 4.86 3.22 -7.65
CA ARG A 66 3.45 2.92 -7.73
C ARG A 66 2.74 4.19 -8.13
N LEU A 67 2.32 4.23 -9.39
CA LEU A 67 1.71 5.38 -10.03
C LEU A 67 0.20 5.28 -9.89
N GLY A 68 -0.34 6.01 -8.91
CA GLY A 68 -1.76 6.02 -8.60
C GLY A 68 -2.52 7.07 -9.39
N PHE A 69 -3.69 6.68 -9.90
CA PHE A 69 -4.66 7.54 -10.54
C PHE A 69 -6.08 6.99 -10.33
N THR A 70 -7.08 7.84 -10.47
CA THR A 70 -8.46 7.43 -10.19
C THR A 70 -9.24 7.09 -11.47
N TRP A 71 -10.24 6.21 -11.36
CA TRP A 71 -11.15 5.92 -12.47
C TRP A 71 -11.87 7.17 -12.97
N ALA A 72 -12.31 8.05 -12.04
CA ALA A 72 -12.96 9.32 -12.40
C ALA A 72 -12.08 10.25 -13.24
N MET A 73 -10.75 10.20 -13.00
CA MET A 73 -9.77 10.98 -13.75
C MET A 73 -9.61 10.46 -15.18
N LEU A 74 -9.64 9.14 -15.36
CA LEU A 74 -9.46 8.50 -16.65
C LEU A 74 -10.72 8.52 -17.51
N GLU A 75 -11.88 8.27 -16.92
CA GLU A 75 -13.18 8.12 -17.59
C GLU A 75 -14.26 8.99 -16.91
N PRO A 76 -14.17 10.33 -17.03
CA PRO A 76 -15.10 11.25 -16.37
C PRO A 76 -16.54 11.11 -16.85
N LYS A 77 -16.76 10.56 -18.05
CA LYS A 77 -18.07 10.21 -18.59
C LYS A 77 -18.01 8.81 -19.21
N LYS A 78 -19.08 8.07 -19.12
CA LYS A 78 -19.15 6.70 -19.64
C LYS A 78 -18.67 6.61 -21.09
N ASN A 79 -17.70 5.74 -21.37
CA ASN A 79 -17.05 5.54 -22.67
C ASN A 79 -16.36 6.80 -23.24
N GLN A 80 -16.04 7.79 -22.40
CA GLN A 80 -15.30 8.97 -22.79
C GLN A 80 -14.09 9.14 -21.91
N PHE A 81 -12.97 8.61 -22.39
CA PHE A 81 -11.68 8.71 -21.71
C PHE A 81 -11.07 10.10 -21.89
N ASP A 82 -10.35 10.55 -20.89
CA ASP A 82 -9.57 11.77 -20.97
C ASP A 82 -8.21 11.47 -21.62
N GLU A 83 -8.15 11.64 -22.93
CA GLU A 83 -6.95 11.34 -23.74
C GLU A 83 -5.76 12.21 -23.33
N LYS A 84 -6.00 13.42 -22.78
CA LYS A 84 -4.94 14.29 -22.30
C LYS A 84 -4.29 13.70 -21.06
N ILE A 85 -5.07 13.20 -20.09
CA ILE A 85 -4.57 12.50 -18.92
C ILE A 85 -3.79 11.24 -19.32
N ILE A 86 -4.31 10.43 -20.22
CA ILE A 86 -3.60 9.25 -20.71
C ILE A 86 -2.25 9.63 -21.35
N SER A 87 -2.21 10.69 -22.12
CA SER A 87 -0.98 11.22 -22.71
C SER A 87 0.05 11.65 -21.65
N TYR A 88 -0.39 12.31 -20.59
CA TYR A 88 0.48 12.70 -19.49
C TYR A 88 1.02 11.50 -18.72
N LEU A 89 0.19 10.51 -18.41
CA LEU A 89 0.65 9.29 -17.75
C LEU A 89 1.69 8.56 -18.61
N LYS A 90 1.49 8.51 -19.94
CA LYS A 90 2.49 7.95 -20.87
C LYS A 90 3.79 8.72 -20.84
N LEU A 91 3.75 10.06 -20.87
CA LEU A 91 4.93 10.90 -20.75
C LEU A 91 5.68 10.60 -19.45
N PHE A 92 4.97 10.49 -18.34
CA PHE A 92 5.55 10.15 -17.03
C PHE A 92 6.25 8.78 -17.05
N VAL A 93 5.59 7.77 -17.60
CA VAL A 93 6.13 6.40 -17.75
C VAL A 93 7.36 6.37 -18.65
N ASP A 94 7.35 7.12 -19.77
CA ASP A 94 8.51 7.24 -20.66
C ASP A 94 9.71 7.90 -20.00
N GLU A 95 9.49 8.94 -19.20
CA GLU A 95 10.56 9.60 -18.46
C GLU A 95 11.14 8.69 -17.36
N CYS A 96 10.31 7.88 -16.73
CA CYS A 96 10.76 6.83 -15.80
C CYS A 96 11.62 5.77 -16.53
N ARG A 97 11.19 5.34 -17.72
CA ARG A 97 11.93 4.37 -18.53
C ARG A 97 13.35 4.82 -18.86
N LYS A 98 13.52 6.08 -19.26
CA LYS A 98 14.84 6.68 -19.54
C LYS A 98 15.79 6.64 -18.36
N ARG A 99 15.27 6.50 -17.14
CA ARG A 99 16.03 6.52 -15.89
C ARG A 99 16.05 5.17 -15.16
N ASN A 100 15.62 4.09 -15.85
CA ASN A 100 15.53 2.74 -15.30
C ASN A 100 14.65 2.65 -14.04
N ILE A 101 13.59 3.44 -13.99
CA ILE A 101 12.55 3.36 -12.96
C ILE A 101 11.40 2.54 -13.51
N TYR A 102 11.01 1.50 -12.77
CA TYR A 102 9.86 0.67 -13.09
C TYR A 102 8.57 1.25 -12.54
N ILE A 103 7.45 0.86 -13.12
CA ILE A 103 6.12 1.37 -12.79
C ILE A 103 5.19 0.23 -12.42
N VAL A 104 4.48 0.39 -11.32
CA VAL A 104 3.23 -0.29 -11.01
C VAL A 104 2.11 0.67 -11.30
N LEU A 105 1.19 0.33 -12.20
CA LEU A 105 -0.02 1.12 -12.40
C LEU A 105 -1.02 0.78 -11.29
N ASP A 106 -1.43 1.79 -10.53
CA ASP A 106 -2.37 1.65 -9.41
C ASP A 106 -3.69 2.37 -9.71
N LEU A 107 -4.79 1.63 -9.68
CA LEU A 107 -6.09 2.28 -9.67
C LEU A 107 -6.52 2.64 -8.27
N HIS A 108 -6.23 3.89 -7.94
CA HIS A 108 -6.42 4.42 -6.60
C HIS A 108 -7.86 4.80 -6.31
N GLN A 109 -8.28 4.55 -5.09
CA GLN A 109 -9.54 4.99 -4.54
C GLN A 109 -9.41 5.28 -3.04
N ASP A 110 -10.18 6.27 -2.57
CA ASP A 110 -10.50 6.48 -1.16
C ASP A 110 -12.00 6.65 -1.02
N LEU A 111 -12.64 5.87 -0.14
CA LEU A 111 -14.10 5.88 0.07
C LEU A 111 -14.91 5.53 -1.19
N PHE A 112 -14.29 4.88 -2.17
CA PHE A 112 -14.81 4.37 -3.43
C PHE A 112 -15.13 5.43 -4.50
N TYR A 113 -15.60 6.62 -4.17
CA TYR A 113 -16.09 7.58 -5.18
C TYR A 113 -15.77 9.03 -4.87
N SER A 114 -15.73 9.86 -5.92
CA SER A 114 -15.39 11.28 -5.85
C SER A 114 -16.60 12.19 -5.97
N ASN A 115 -17.50 12.17 -4.99
CA ASN A 115 -18.66 13.08 -4.99
C ASN A 115 -18.50 14.28 -4.03
N GLY A 116 -17.29 14.59 -3.58
CA GLY A 116 -17.04 15.66 -2.66
C GLY A 116 -15.61 15.85 -2.19
N LYS A 117 -15.41 16.28 -0.94
CA LYS A 117 -14.12 16.77 -0.46
C LYS A 117 -13.13 15.69 0.00
N HIS A 118 -13.58 14.46 0.26
CA HIS A 118 -12.77 13.47 0.97
C HIS A 118 -12.63 12.13 0.25
N GLY A 119 -13.55 11.75 -0.64
CA GLY A 119 -13.44 10.55 -1.43
C GLY A 119 -12.84 10.80 -2.80
N ASP A 120 -12.28 9.77 -3.41
CA ASP A 120 -11.86 9.71 -4.80
C ASP A 120 -11.98 8.26 -5.31
N GLY A 121 -11.84 8.05 -6.61
CA GLY A 121 -11.95 6.73 -7.23
C GLY A 121 -12.95 6.71 -8.38
N ALA A 122 -14.13 6.10 -8.17
CA ALA A 122 -15.09 5.88 -9.23
C ALA A 122 -15.81 7.16 -9.68
N PRO A 123 -16.12 7.28 -11.00
CA PRO A 123 -16.70 8.49 -11.58
C PRO A 123 -18.20 8.65 -11.25
N LYS A 124 -18.68 9.89 -11.36
CA LYS A 124 -20.08 10.24 -11.07
C LYS A 124 -21.12 9.49 -11.90
N TRP A 125 -20.80 9.17 -13.15
CA TRP A 125 -21.78 8.52 -14.02
C TRP A 125 -22.17 7.12 -13.53
N ILE A 126 -21.31 6.45 -12.73
CA ILE A 126 -21.60 5.16 -12.11
C ILE A 126 -21.98 5.28 -10.63
N THR A 127 -21.61 6.39 -9.98
CA THR A 127 -21.81 6.62 -8.53
C THR A 127 -22.91 7.64 -8.22
N ARG A 128 -23.70 8.08 -9.19
CA ARG A 128 -24.72 9.13 -9.07
C ARG A 128 -25.77 8.92 -7.98
N ASP A 129 -26.02 7.67 -7.58
CA ASP A 129 -27.02 7.31 -6.60
C ASP A 129 -26.50 7.34 -5.15
N TYR A 130 -25.20 7.62 -4.97
CA TYR A 130 -24.58 7.73 -3.66
C TYR A 130 -24.43 9.20 -3.26
N LYS A 131 -24.71 9.48 -1.99
CA LYS A 131 -24.62 10.83 -1.42
C LYS A 131 -23.47 10.89 -0.44
N GLU A 132 -22.54 11.76 -0.71
CA GLU A 132 -21.43 11.97 0.22
C GLU A 132 -21.87 12.78 1.44
N LYS A 133 -21.40 12.33 2.60
CA LYS A 133 -21.47 13.07 3.85
C LYS A 133 -20.04 13.31 4.35
N GLN A 134 -19.82 14.45 4.99
CA GLN A 134 -18.51 14.76 5.57
C GLN A 134 -18.22 13.82 6.74
N PRO A 135 -16.99 13.26 6.85
CA PRO A 135 -16.50 12.61 8.06
C PRO A 135 -16.58 13.56 9.26
N LEU A 136 -16.61 13.00 10.49
CA LEU A 136 -16.66 13.81 11.71
C LEU A 136 -15.29 14.31 12.15
N ALA A 137 -14.25 13.47 12.05
CA ALA A 137 -12.92 13.79 12.55
C ALA A 137 -11.83 13.48 11.51
N ILE A 138 -11.77 12.27 10.96
CA ILE A 138 -10.79 11.84 9.96
C ILE A 138 -11.48 11.21 8.75
N TRP A 139 -10.86 11.33 7.58
CA TRP A 139 -11.44 10.85 6.33
C TRP A 139 -11.72 9.33 6.35
N ALA A 140 -10.80 8.53 6.90
CA ALA A 140 -10.89 7.07 6.92
C ALA A 140 -12.08 6.52 7.73
N GLU A 141 -12.65 7.31 8.67
CA GLU A 141 -13.83 6.88 9.41
C GLU A 141 -15.06 6.65 8.50
N GLY A 142 -15.05 7.25 7.30
CA GLY A 142 -16.07 7.06 6.29
C GLY A 142 -16.26 5.59 5.89
N TYR A 143 -15.23 4.80 5.88
CA TYR A 143 -15.30 3.35 5.63
C TYR A 143 -16.16 2.61 6.67
N PHE A 144 -16.25 3.10 7.89
CA PHE A 144 -16.82 2.37 9.01
C PHE A 144 -18.31 2.67 9.23
N TYR A 145 -18.77 3.89 8.92
CA TYR A 145 -20.14 4.28 9.24
C TYR A 145 -20.91 5.02 8.13
N MET A 146 -20.26 5.36 7.01
CA MET A 146 -20.97 6.03 5.91
C MET A 146 -21.69 5.01 5.03
N GLN A 147 -23.05 4.97 5.10
CA GLN A 147 -23.87 4.01 4.36
C GLN A 147 -23.63 4.02 2.88
N ASP A 148 -23.51 5.22 2.31
CA ASP A 148 -23.36 5.31 0.86
C ASP A 148 -22.01 4.78 0.40
N VAL A 149 -20.93 4.92 1.20
CA VAL A 149 -19.64 4.29 0.96
C VAL A 149 -19.77 2.75 1.02
N GLN A 150 -20.35 2.24 2.11
CA GLN A 150 -20.57 0.81 2.27
C GLN A 150 -21.48 0.23 1.17
N ARG A 151 -22.53 0.98 0.78
CA ARG A 151 -23.41 0.58 -0.31
C ARG A 151 -22.69 0.56 -1.65
N ALA A 152 -21.80 1.52 -1.91
CA ALA A 152 -21.00 1.56 -3.14
C ALA A 152 -20.10 0.32 -3.26
N PHE A 153 -19.37 -0.03 -2.19
CA PHE A 153 -18.60 -1.27 -2.16
C PHE A 153 -19.46 -2.52 -2.31
N ASN A 154 -20.59 -2.60 -1.62
CA ASN A 154 -21.52 -3.72 -1.76
C ASN A 154 -22.03 -3.89 -3.18
N ASP A 155 -22.41 -2.79 -3.82
CA ASP A 155 -22.92 -2.79 -5.17
C ASP A 155 -21.82 -3.18 -6.17
N PHE A 156 -20.58 -2.74 -5.94
CA PHE A 156 -19.41 -3.16 -6.71
C PHE A 156 -19.14 -4.67 -6.56
N TRP A 157 -19.03 -5.18 -5.33
CA TRP A 157 -18.75 -6.60 -5.10
C TRP A 157 -19.84 -7.53 -5.63
N ARG A 158 -21.08 -7.06 -5.73
CA ARG A 158 -22.20 -7.80 -6.35
C ARG A 158 -22.36 -7.54 -7.83
N ASN A 159 -21.45 -6.81 -8.44
CA ASN A 159 -21.53 -6.38 -9.84
C ASN A 159 -22.90 -5.76 -10.19
N LYS A 160 -23.49 -5.00 -9.29
CA LYS A 160 -24.80 -4.39 -9.51
C LYS A 160 -24.71 -3.41 -10.68
N ASN A 161 -25.68 -3.52 -11.59
CA ASN A 161 -25.72 -2.73 -12.83
C ASN A 161 -24.46 -2.83 -13.70
N GLY A 162 -23.69 -3.91 -13.56
CA GLY A 162 -22.45 -4.13 -14.31
C GLY A 162 -21.25 -3.30 -13.84
N MET A 163 -21.25 -2.84 -12.59
CA MET A 163 -20.20 -1.93 -12.08
C MET A 163 -18.78 -2.51 -12.17
N GLN A 164 -18.63 -3.81 -11.86
CA GLN A 164 -17.34 -4.49 -12.07
C GLN A 164 -16.99 -4.68 -13.54
N ASP A 165 -17.99 -4.89 -14.40
CA ASP A 165 -17.75 -5.07 -15.83
C ASP A 165 -17.25 -3.77 -16.47
N GLU A 166 -17.81 -2.62 -16.09
CA GLU A 166 -17.33 -1.31 -16.51
C GLU A 166 -15.91 -1.03 -15.98
N PHE A 167 -15.65 -1.38 -14.71
CA PHE A 167 -14.32 -1.26 -14.13
C PHE A 167 -13.27 -2.09 -14.89
N ILE A 168 -13.60 -3.33 -15.25
CA ILE A 168 -12.71 -4.18 -16.05
C ILE A 168 -12.55 -3.65 -17.47
N THR A 169 -13.59 -3.06 -18.03
CA THR A 169 -13.52 -2.41 -19.35
C THR A 169 -12.55 -1.23 -19.35
N MET A 170 -12.55 -0.43 -18.28
CA MET A 170 -11.58 0.65 -18.09
C MET A 170 -10.14 0.09 -17.98
N TRP A 171 -9.92 -1.00 -17.22
CA TRP A 171 -8.61 -1.64 -17.14
C TRP A 171 -8.12 -2.19 -18.48
N LYS A 172 -9.01 -2.77 -19.31
CA LYS A 172 -8.65 -3.19 -20.68
C LYS A 172 -8.17 -2.02 -21.53
N ARG A 173 -8.80 -0.86 -21.37
CA ARG A 173 -8.33 0.36 -22.04
C ARG A 173 -6.91 0.72 -21.58
N LEU A 174 -6.62 0.68 -20.28
CA LEU A 174 -5.29 0.93 -19.76
C LEU A 174 -4.27 -0.10 -20.24
N ASP A 175 -4.61 -1.38 -20.23
CA ASP A 175 -3.74 -2.42 -20.79
C ASP A 175 -3.39 -2.12 -22.25
N ASP A 176 -4.37 -1.78 -23.08
CA ASP A 176 -4.12 -1.40 -24.47
C ASP A 176 -3.17 -0.22 -24.62
N GLU A 177 -3.21 0.74 -23.71
CA GLU A 177 -2.34 1.92 -23.72
C GLU A 177 -0.92 1.64 -23.21
N PHE A 178 -0.76 0.71 -22.26
CA PHE A 178 0.52 0.52 -21.55
C PHE A 178 1.21 -0.82 -21.82
N LYS A 179 0.58 -1.80 -22.44
CA LYS A 179 1.17 -3.13 -22.75
C LYS A 179 2.46 -3.11 -23.56
N GLY A 180 2.77 -1.99 -24.25
CA GLY A 180 4.02 -1.78 -24.99
C GLY A 180 5.17 -1.19 -24.17
N TYR A 181 4.93 -0.83 -22.91
CA TYR A 181 5.94 -0.22 -22.03
C TYR A 181 6.64 -1.30 -21.21
N ASP A 182 7.90 -1.56 -21.51
CA ASP A 182 8.70 -2.61 -20.85
C ASP A 182 9.09 -2.28 -19.40
N ASN A 183 8.93 -1.03 -18.97
CA ASN A 183 9.11 -0.60 -17.59
C ASN A 183 7.80 -0.57 -16.78
N VAL A 184 6.63 -0.83 -17.37
CA VAL A 184 5.39 -1.12 -16.64
C VAL A 184 5.43 -2.59 -16.26
N VAL A 185 5.70 -2.86 -14.98
CA VAL A 185 6.01 -4.20 -14.49
C VAL A 185 4.91 -4.80 -13.61
N ALA A 186 3.86 -4.03 -13.28
CA ALA A 186 2.70 -4.59 -12.59
C ALA A 186 1.45 -3.72 -12.76
N TYR A 187 0.29 -4.38 -12.59
CA TYR A 187 -1.01 -3.75 -12.40
C TYR A 187 -1.50 -4.01 -10.98
N ASP A 188 -1.77 -2.94 -10.25
CA ASP A 188 -2.43 -2.95 -8.94
C ASP A 188 -3.88 -2.53 -9.14
N TYR A 189 -4.75 -3.53 -9.22
CA TYR A 189 -6.07 -3.36 -9.79
C TYR A 189 -7.01 -2.50 -8.97
N PHE A 190 -6.83 -2.49 -7.64
CA PHE A 190 -7.80 -1.83 -6.77
C PHE A 190 -7.16 -1.51 -5.42
N ASN A 191 -6.87 -0.23 -5.18
CA ASN A 191 -6.32 0.25 -3.92
C ASN A 191 -7.25 -0.06 -2.74
N GLU A 192 -6.72 -0.68 -1.69
CA GLU A 192 -7.38 -0.90 -0.38
C GLU A 192 -8.84 -1.39 -0.47
N PRO A 193 -9.07 -2.57 -1.06
CA PRO A 193 -10.42 -3.08 -1.26
C PRO A 193 -11.16 -3.19 0.08
N MET A 194 -12.19 -2.34 0.27
CA MET A 194 -13.00 -2.38 1.47
C MET A 194 -14.00 -3.53 1.42
N ILE A 195 -14.17 -4.23 2.53
CA ILE A 195 -15.12 -5.32 2.60
C ILE A 195 -16.57 -4.83 2.54
N ASN A 196 -17.48 -5.75 2.32
CA ASN A 196 -18.92 -5.53 2.17
C ASN A 196 -19.64 -5.11 3.48
N ASP A 197 -20.95 -5.43 3.58
CA ASP A 197 -21.84 -5.16 4.75
C ASP A 197 -21.28 -5.59 6.11
N ASN A 198 -20.25 -6.43 6.15
CA ASN A 198 -19.63 -6.88 7.40
C ASN A 198 -18.67 -5.83 8.00
N SER A 199 -18.36 -4.75 7.29
CA SER A 199 -17.46 -3.69 7.76
C SER A 199 -17.86 -3.17 9.14
N ASN A 200 -19.13 -2.80 9.35
CA ASN A 200 -19.61 -2.34 10.65
C ASN A 200 -19.44 -3.38 11.77
N LYS A 201 -19.59 -4.67 11.45
CA LYS A 201 -19.43 -5.74 12.46
C LYS A 201 -17.99 -5.84 12.92
N ILE A 202 -17.03 -5.76 11.97
CA ILE A 202 -15.60 -5.76 12.32
C ILE A 202 -15.27 -4.53 13.15
N PHE A 203 -15.67 -3.34 12.69
CA PHE A 203 -15.40 -2.11 13.42
C PHE A 203 -15.92 -2.14 14.86
N CYS A 204 -17.17 -2.56 15.06
CA CYS A 204 -17.75 -2.71 16.40
C CYS A 204 -17.00 -3.74 17.25
N LEU A 205 -16.60 -4.87 16.65
CA LEU A 205 -15.82 -5.89 17.32
C LEU A 205 -14.47 -5.34 17.81
N LEU A 206 -13.76 -4.61 16.94
CA LEU A 206 -12.48 -4.00 17.29
C LEU A 206 -12.61 -3.02 18.47
N ILE A 207 -13.63 -2.16 18.47
CA ILE A 207 -13.91 -1.24 19.59
C ILE A 207 -14.22 -1.99 20.89
N ASN A 208 -15.07 -3.02 20.82
CA ASN A 208 -15.41 -3.83 22.00
C ASN A 208 -14.18 -4.51 22.58
N ASN A 209 -13.38 -5.14 21.72
CA ASN A 209 -12.16 -5.84 22.12
C ASN A 209 -11.10 -4.86 22.66
N ALA A 210 -10.91 -3.70 22.03
CA ALA A 210 -9.97 -2.68 22.49
C ALA A 210 -10.29 -2.19 23.90
N LEU A 211 -11.56 -1.90 24.20
CA LEU A 211 -11.99 -1.51 25.55
C LEU A 211 -11.84 -2.65 26.57
N LYS A 212 -12.12 -3.89 26.14
CA LYS A 212 -11.95 -5.07 27.00
C LYS A 212 -10.49 -5.31 27.33
N GLN A 213 -9.61 -5.33 26.31
CA GLN A 213 -8.19 -5.60 26.51
C GLN A 213 -7.49 -4.42 27.21
N GLY A 214 -7.78 -3.19 26.79
CA GLY A 214 -7.10 -2.02 27.31
C GLY A 214 -7.54 -1.55 28.68
N LEU A 215 -8.81 -1.74 29.05
CA LEU A 215 -9.39 -1.21 30.31
C LEU A 215 -10.21 -2.22 31.11
N ASN A 216 -10.33 -3.46 30.68
CA ASN A 216 -11.26 -4.47 31.20
C ASN A 216 -12.71 -3.96 31.30
N VAL A 217 -13.16 -3.26 30.24
CA VAL A 217 -14.51 -2.71 30.16
C VAL A 217 -15.31 -3.45 29.12
N ASP A 218 -16.46 -4.02 29.50
CA ASP A 218 -17.42 -4.57 28.57
C ASP A 218 -18.16 -3.43 27.88
N PHE A 219 -18.22 -3.53 26.55
CA PHE A 219 -18.86 -2.54 25.69
C PHE A 219 -19.57 -3.24 24.55
N ASP A 220 -20.67 -2.67 24.09
CA ASP A 220 -21.39 -3.14 22.91
C ASP A 220 -21.56 -1.97 21.94
N ALA A 221 -20.61 -1.86 21.01
CA ALA A 221 -20.63 -0.80 19.99
C ALA A 221 -21.78 -0.98 19.00
N GLN A 222 -22.21 -2.23 18.72
CA GLN A 222 -23.22 -2.54 17.71
C GLN A 222 -24.56 -1.87 18.00
N LYS A 223 -24.94 -1.69 19.26
CA LYS A 223 -26.20 -1.05 19.66
C LYS A 223 -26.32 0.43 19.25
N TYR A 224 -25.21 1.07 18.90
CA TYR A 224 -25.18 2.47 18.46
C TYR A 224 -25.37 2.60 16.94
N PHE A 225 -25.12 1.52 16.18
CA PHE A 225 -25.28 1.48 14.74
C PHE A 225 -26.66 0.91 14.38
N GLY A 226 -27.64 1.78 14.18
CA GLY A 226 -28.96 1.41 13.68
C GLY A 226 -29.08 1.70 12.19
N THR A 227 -30.14 1.22 11.58
CA THR A 227 -30.37 1.21 10.13
C THR A 227 -30.53 2.57 9.44
N LYS A 228 -30.54 3.70 10.15
CA LYS A 228 -30.89 5.00 9.54
C LYS A 228 -29.98 6.19 9.85
N PHE A 229 -29.13 6.13 10.86
CA PHE A 229 -28.36 7.30 11.31
C PHE A 229 -26.93 6.95 11.73
N GLU A 230 -26.13 6.52 10.78
CA GLU A 230 -24.80 6.04 11.11
C GLU A 230 -23.91 7.12 11.69
N ARG A 231 -23.91 8.32 11.10
CA ARG A 231 -23.12 9.45 11.61
C ARG A 231 -23.50 9.79 13.05
N LEU A 232 -24.81 9.82 13.35
CA LEU A 232 -25.29 10.05 14.71
C LEU A 232 -25.00 8.86 15.61
N GLY A 233 -25.12 7.63 15.09
CA GLY A 233 -24.75 6.40 15.80
C GLY A 233 -23.27 6.39 16.15
N PHE A 234 -22.40 6.69 15.20
CA PHE A 234 -20.96 6.82 15.42
C PHE A 234 -20.64 7.86 16.48
N PHE A 235 -21.23 9.07 16.40
CA PHE A 235 -21.03 10.11 17.40
C PHE A 235 -21.48 9.68 18.80
N ARG A 236 -22.64 9.06 18.93
CA ARG A 236 -23.15 8.52 20.21
C ARG A 236 -22.23 7.44 20.76
N MET A 237 -21.74 6.55 19.88
CA MET A 237 -20.78 5.52 20.27
C MET A 237 -19.47 6.16 20.77
N ALA A 238 -18.92 7.13 20.03
CA ALA A 238 -17.70 7.85 20.43
C ALA A 238 -17.86 8.51 21.81
N LEU A 239 -18.99 9.20 22.05
CA LEU A 239 -19.30 9.74 23.38
C LEU A 239 -19.38 8.64 24.45
N ALA A 240 -20.04 7.51 24.15
CA ALA A 240 -20.13 6.41 25.11
C ALA A 240 -18.77 5.80 25.43
N VAL A 241 -17.88 5.67 24.43
CA VAL A 241 -16.48 5.27 24.62
C VAL A 241 -15.74 6.25 25.54
N LEU A 242 -15.87 7.56 25.28
CA LEU A 242 -15.28 8.59 26.14
C LEU A 242 -15.81 8.51 27.59
N PHE A 243 -17.13 8.27 27.78
CA PHE A 243 -17.70 8.03 29.11
C PHE A 243 -17.18 6.78 29.80
N LYS A 244 -16.77 5.75 29.04
CA LYS A 244 -16.13 4.54 29.60
C LYS A 244 -14.67 4.80 29.97
N ILE A 245 -13.97 5.57 29.16
CA ILE A 245 -12.59 6.00 29.45
C ILE A 245 -12.53 6.93 30.67
N LYS A 246 -13.43 7.90 30.79
CA LYS A 246 -13.63 8.85 31.90
C LYS A 246 -12.50 9.85 32.14
N THR A 247 -11.24 9.45 32.08
CA THR A 247 -10.11 10.30 32.45
C THR A 247 -8.95 10.15 31.45
N VAL A 248 -8.11 11.18 31.34
CA VAL A 248 -6.88 11.15 30.54
C VAL A 248 -5.94 10.03 31.00
N GLY A 249 -5.89 9.73 32.30
CA GLY A 249 -5.08 8.64 32.82
C GLY A 249 -5.53 7.28 32.28
N ARG A 250 -6.84 7.03 32.21
CA ARG A 250 -7.39 5.79 31.65
C ARG A 250 -7.20 5.73 30.12
N LEU A 251 -7.26 6.87 29.43
CA LEU A 251 -6.91 6.90 28.00
C LEU A 251 -5.44 6.49 27.78
N LYS A 252 -4.52 7.05 28.56
CA LYS A 252 -3.11 6.66 28.50
C LYS A 252 -2.90 5.17 28.82
N LEU A 253 -3.65 4.64 29.80
CA LEU A 253 -3.60 3.21 30.14
C LEU A 253 -4.12 2.35 28.99
N LEU A 254 -5.25 2.72 28.36
CA LEU A 254 -5.79 2.04 27.17
C LEU A 254 -4.74 1.97 26.08
N LEU A 255 -4.16 3.12 25.71
CA LEU A 255 -3.17 3.21 24.65
C LEU A 255 -1.92 2.38 24.96
N LYS A 256 -1.41 2.46 26.20
CA LYS A 256 -0.27 1.65 26.67
C LYS A 256 -0.55 0.15 26.60
N ASN A 257 -1.73 -0.29 27.01
CA ASN A 257 -2.09 -1.71 26.99
C ASN A 257 -2.29 -2.23 25.55
N LEU A 258 -2.67 -1.35 24.61
CA LEU A 258 -2.76 -1.69 23.17
C LEU A 258 -1.40 -1.71 22.47
N ASP A 259 -0.31 -1.28 23.13
CA ASP A 259 1.05 -1.40 22.59
C ASP A 259 1.61 -2.83 22.74
N ASP A 260 1.00 -3.68 23.56
CA ASP A 260 1.42 -5.06 23.75
C ASP A 260 0.97 -5.94 22.56
N TYR A 261 1.90 -6.73 22.02
CA TYR A 261 1.67 -7.62 20.88
C TYR A 261 0.48 -8.58 21.12
N ASN A 262 0.44 -9.25 22.28
CA ASN A 262 -0.61 -10.22 22.59
C ASN A 262 -1.96 -9.56 22.90
N ALA A 263 -1.94 -8.35 23.44
CA ALA A 263 -3.16 -7.57 23.65
C ALA A 263 -3.74 -7.14 22.30
N PHE A 264 -2.89 -6.72 21.35
CA PHE A 264 -3.34 -6.35 20.01
C PHE A 264 -3.90 -7.54 19.23
N ASP A 265 -3.27 -8.71 19.32
CA ASP A 265 -3.82 -9.96 18.77
C ASP A 265 -5.27 -10.22 19.26
N LYS A 266 -5.52 -10.01 20.56
CA LYS A 266 -6.86 -10.16 21.12
C LYS A 266 -7.85 -9.08 20.65
N VAL A 267 -7.36 -7.90 20.28
CA VAL A 267 -8.21 -6.82 19.73
C VAL A 267 -8.79 -7.24 18.39
N ILE A 268 -7.99 -7.84 17.52
CA ILE A 268 -8.45 -8.24 16.18
C ILE A 268 -9.16 -9.62 16.18
N ASN A 269 -9.08 -10.35 17.28
CA ASN A 269 -9.66 -11.69 17.38
C ASN A 269 -11.16 -11.70 17.07
N GLY A 270 -11.59 -12.64 16.24
CA GLY A 270 -12.97 -12.80 15.77
C GLY A 270 -13.33 -11.97 14.53
N ALA A 271 -12.47 -11.04 14.07
CA ALA A 271 -12.67 -10.32 12.83
C ALA A 271 -12.40 -11.20 11.59
N GLN A 272 -11.47 -12.15 11.72
CA GLN A 272 -11.02 -13.03 10.64
C GLN A 272 -12.15 -13.73 9.88
N LYS A 273 -13.22 -14.18 10.57
CA LYS A 273 -14.34 -14.84 9.92
C LYS A 273 -15.06 -13.97 8.89
N TYR A 274 -15.11 -12.66 9.12
CA TYR A 274 -15.77 -11.71 8.22
C TYR A 274 -14.89 -11.38 7.01
N VAL A 275 -13.58 -11.27 7.24
CA VAL A 275 -12.60 -11.07 6.15
C VAL A 275 -12.57 -12.30 5.27
N LYS A 276 -12.47 -13.51 5.85
CA LYS A 276 -12.50 -14.77 5.10
C LYS A 276 -13.78 -14.91 4.26
N GLU A 277 -14.95 -14.58 4.83
CA GLU A 277 -16.20 -14.61 4.08
C GLU A 277 -16.18 -13.65 2.88
N PHE A 278 -15.60 -12.47 3.05
CA PHE A 278 -15.43 -11.51 1.97
C PHE A 278 -14.45 -12.03 0.90
N ASP A 279 -13.29 -12.52 1.32
CA ASP A 279 -12.26 -13.05 0.43
C ASP A 279 -12.82 -14.16 -0.46
N GLU A 280 -13.51 -15.16 0.12
CA GLU A 280 -14.03 -16.31 -0.60
C GLU A 280 -15.21 -15.95 -1.53
N LYS A 281 -16.14 -15.09 -1.08
CA LYS A 281 -17.40 -14.85 -1.81
C LYS A 281 -17.32 -13.73 -2.83
N TYR A 282 -16.42 -12.76 -2.63
CA TYR A 282 -16.41 -11.55 -3.43
C TYR A 282 -15.05 -11.24 -4.03
N TYR A 283 -13.99 -11.24 -3.22
CA TYR A 283 -12.69 -10.78 -3.68
C TYR A 283 -12.00 -11.80 -4.59
N GLN A 284 -11.98 -13.07 -4.21
CA GLN A 284 -11.42 -14.14 -5.06
C GLN A 284 -12.11 -14.22 -6.44
N PRO A 285 -13.46 -14.22 -6.55
CA PRO A 285 -14.12 -14.16 -7.84
C PRO A 285 -13.77 -12.92 -8.66
N PHE A 286 -13.61 -11.76 -8.01
CA PHE A 286 -13.22 -10.52 -8.68
C PHE A 286 -11.79 -10.60 -9.22
N ILE A 287 -10.82 -11.04 -8.41
CA ILE A 287 -9.43 -11.19 -8.85
C ILE A 287 -9.34 -12.15 -10.03
N ASN A 288 -9.98 -13.32 -9.94
CA ASN A 288 -10.00 -14.29 -11.06
C ASN A 288 -10.62 -13.69 -12.33
N LYS A 289 -11.68 -12.90 -12.18
CA LYS A 289 -12.37 -12.27 -13.31
C LYS A 289 -11.51 -11.21 -13.98
N ILE A 290 -10.85 -10.32 -13.20
CA ILE A 290 -10.05 -9.25 -13.77
C ILE A 290 -8.77 -9.78 -14.40
N THR A 291 -8.04 -10.67 -13.73
CA THR A 291 -6.78 -11.24 -14.26
C THR A 291 -7.01 -12.11 -15.50
N SER A 292 -8.16 -12.80 -15.60
CA SER A 292 -8.50 -13.53 -16.82
C SER A 292 -8.76 -12.65 -18.04
N GLN A 293 -9.04 -11.37 -17.85
CA GLN A 293 -9.41 -10.43 -18.92
C GLN A 293 -8.37 -9.35 -19.16
N CYS A 294 -7.57 -9.02 -18.15
CA CYS A 294 -6.58 -7.96 -18.17
C CYS A 294 -5.45 -8.30 -17.19
N SER A 295 -4.42 -8.98 -17.65
CA SER A 295 -3.24 -9.34 -16.87
C SER A 295 -2.02 -8.64 -17.42
N CYS A 296 -1.11 -8.19 -16.55
CA CYS A 296 0.12 -7.51 -16.94
C CYS A 296 1.07 -8.46 -17.71
N LYS A 297 1.08 -8.39 -19.03
CA LYS A 297 1.83 -9.31 -19.90
C LYS A 297 3.34 -9.25 -19.72
N ASN A 298 3.87 -8.10 -19.35
CA ASN A 298 5.31 -7.87 -19.21
C ASN A 298 5.78 -7.92 -17.76
N GLY A 299 4.88 -8.27 -16.83
CA GLY A 299 5.17 -8.20 -15.41
C GLY A 299 4.21 -9.03 -14.57
N PHE A 300 3.65 -8.47 -13.53
CA PHE A 300 2.91 -9.16 -12.47
C PHE A 300 1.53 -8.57 -12.26
N ASP A 301 0.64 -9.37 -11.73
CA ASP A 301 -0.64 -8.92 -11.22
C ASP A 301 -0.51 -8.71 -9.70
N PHE A 302 -0.63 -7.46 -9.24
CA PHE A 302 -0.63 -7.15 -7.83
C PHE A 302 -2.03 -7.37 -7.25
N PHE A 303 -2.08 -7.98 -6.09
CA PHE A 303 -3.31 -8.05 -5.31
C PHE A 303 -3.04 -7.58 -3.89
N GLU A 304 -3.89 -6.74 -3.42
CA GLU A 304 -3.89 -6.26 -2.05
C GLU A 304 -4.77 -7.13 -1.16
N HIS A 305 -4.59 -7.02 0.13
CA HIS A 305 -5.56 -7.53 1.09
C HIS A 305 -6.66 -6.48 1.35
N SER A 306 -7.75 -6.89 2.02
CA SER A 306 -8.79 -5.94 2.37
C SER A 306 -8.27 -4.87 3.34
N TYR A 307 -8.88 -3.68 3.32
CA TYR A 307 -8.54 -2.56 4.22
C TYR A 307 -8.36 -2.98 5.69
N TYR A 308 -9.21 -3.89 6.20
CA TYR A 308 -9.08 -4.38 7.57
C TYR A 308 -7.84 -5.24 7.80
N SER A 309 -7.30 -5.86 6.78
CA SER A 309 -6.08 -6.66 6.89
C SER A 309 -4.82 -5.80 7.03
N ASN A 310 -4.92 -4.47 6.79
CA ASN A 310 -3.88 -3.49 7.18
C ASN A 310 -3.62 -3.50 8.70
N LEU A 311 -4.56 -4.00 9.50
CA LEU A 311 -4.39 -4.21 10.94
C LEU A 311 -3.84 -5.60 11.31
N GLY A 312 -3.43 -6.39 10.32
CA GLY A 312 -2.92 -7.75 10.51
C GLY A 312 -4.01 -8.82 10.66
N ILE A 313 -5.27 -8.52 10.33
CA ILE A 313 -6.30 -9.55 10.24
C ILE A 313 -5.96 -10.50 9.09
N PRO A 314 -5.92 -11.84 9.34
CA PRO A 314 -5.55 -12.79 8.30
C PRO A 314 -6.37 -12.67 7.02
N PHE A 315 -5.67 -12.79 5.91
CA PHE A 315 -6.15 -12.73 4.55
C PHE A 315 -6.01 -14.11 3.90
N SER A 316 -6.93 -14.49 3.03
CA SER A 316 -6.96 -15.84 2.48
C SER A 316 -7.58 -15.86 1.08
N ILE A 317 -6.71 -15.81 0.06
CA ILE A 317 -7.10 -16.08 -1.33
C ILE A 317 -6.16 -17.11 -1.94
N GLU A 318 -6.57 -17.72 -3.04
CA GLU A 318 -5.70 -18.45 -3.95
C GLU A 318 -5.14 -17.45 -4.97
N PRO A 319 -3.83 -17.12 -4.91
CA PRO A 319 -3.26 -16.12 -5.78
C PRO A 319 -3.29 -16.60 -7.24
N PRO A 320 -3.61 -15.71 -8.21
CA PRO A 320 -3.43 -16.01 -9.61
C PRO A 320 -1.98 -16.33 -9.96
N ASP A 321 -1.77 -17.03 -11.07
CA ASP A 321 -0.41 -17.25 -11.59
C ASP A 321 0.29 -15.90 -11.83
N ASN A 322 1.60 -15.90 -11.62
CA ASN A 322 2.46 -14.72 -11.83
C ASN A 322 2.03 -13.46 -11.07
N SER A 323 1.50 -13.64 -9.87
CA SER A 323 1.04 -12.53 -9.04
C SER A 323 1.94 -12.25 -7.83
N ILE A 324 1.83 -11.05 -7.31
CA ILE A 324 2.57 -10.54 -6.14
C ILE A 324 1.58 -10.05 -5.10
N TYR A 325 1.81 -10.42 -3.85
CA TYR A 325 1.08 -9.89 -2.72
C TYR A 325 1.58 -8.48 -2.38
N SER A 326 0.66 -7.51 -2.44
CA SER A 326 0.95 -6.07 -2.25
C SER A 326 0.26 -5.53 -0.99
N PRO A 327 0.68 -5.93 0.23
CA PRO A 327 0.04 -5.46 1.45
C PRO A 327 0.34 -4.00 1.73
N HIS A 328 -0.62 -3.31 2.37
CA HIS A 328 -0.41 -2.02 3.01
C HIS A 328 -0.17 -2.22 4.51
N VAL A 329 0.81 -1.53 5.06
CA VAL A 329 1.18 -1.68 6.47
C VAL A 329 1.41 -0.35 7.15
N TYR A 330 0.54 -0.03 8.08
CA TYR A 330 0.61 1.18 8.89
C TYR A 330 0.35 0.89 10.38
N ASP A 331 0.90 1.72 11.26
CA ASP A 331 0.44 1.72 12.64
C ASP A 331 -1.03 2.19 12.73
N LEU A 332 -1.79 1.61 13.64
CA LEU A 332 -3.21 1.89 13.85
C LEU A 332 -3.56 3.40 13.92
N PHE A 333 -2.64 4.23 14.36
CA PHE A 333 -2.90 5.66 14.57
C PHE A 333 -2.39 6.56 13.44
N ILE A 334 -1.94 6.00 12.32
CA ILE A 334 -1.25 6.76 11.23
C ILE A 334 -2.03 8.01 10.80
N ASP A 335 -3.33 7.92 10.61
CA ASP A 335 -4.18 9.03 10.16
C ASP A 335 -4.71 9.92 11.30
N SER A 336 -4.15 9.79 12.50
CA SER A 336 -4.64 10.51 13.66
C SER A 336 -3.56 11.36 14.32
N PRO A 337 -3.92 12.45 15.02
CA PRO A 337 -2.99 13.22 15.84
C PRO A 337 -2.29 12.40 16.95
N LEU A 338 -2.78 11.20 17.23
CA LEU A 338 -2.21 10.32 18.23
C LEU A 338 -0.94 9.62 17.73
N TYR A 339 -0.75 9.47 16.42
CA TYR A 339 0.39 8.77 15.84
C TYR A 339 1.73 9.29 16.34
N ASN A 340 1.91 10.61 16.38
CA ASN A 340 3.15 11.23 16.83
C ASN A 340 3.61 10.79 18.21
N LYS A 341 2.69 10.37 19.08
CA LYS A 341 2.99 10.04 20.47
C LYS A 341 2.78 8.56 20.82
N TYR A 342 1.95 7.88 20.05
CA TYR A 342 1.46 6.54 20.38
C TYR A 342 1.65 5.53 19.25
N SER A 343 2.51 5.84 18.25
CA SER A 343 2.99 4.81 17.31
C SER A 343 3.69 3.68 18.09
N SER A 344 3.46 2.43 17.70
CA SER A 344 3.95 1.26 18.44
C SER A 344 4.72 0.31 17.53
N ASN A 345 5.95 0.01 17.91
CA ASN A 345 6.77 -1.00 17.25
C ASN A 345 6.17 -2.40 17.38
N GLU A 346 5.53 -2.71 18.50
CA GLU A 346 4.94 -4.04 18.73
C GLU A 346 3.67 -4.27 17.90
N ARG A 347 2.81 -3.25 17.71
CA ARG A 347 1.68 -3.36 16.79
C ARG A 347 2.13 -3.54 15.34
N VAL A 348 3.13 -2.76 14.90
CA VAL A 348 3.68 -2.91 13.54
C VAL A 348 4.33 -4.28 13.37
N ARG A 349 5.09 -4.76 14.34
CA ARG A 349 5.64 -6.14 14.32
C ARG A 349 4.54 -7.18 14.15
N TYR A 350 3.44 -7.04 14.91
CA TYR A 350 2.29 -7.93 14.82
C TYR A 350 1.71 -7.98 13.40
N ILE A 351 1.56 -6.81 12.76
CA ILE A 351 1.05 -6.71 11.39
C ILE A 351 2.03 -7.39 10.42
N PHE A 352 3.33 -7.10 10.52
CA PHE A 352 4.36 -7.71 9.67
C PHE A 352 4.39 -9.24 9.80
N ASP A 353 4.27 -9.76 11.02
CA ASP A 353 4.25 -11.21 11.26
C ASP A 353 3.04 -11.88 10.58
N ASN A 354 1.88 -11.23 10.57
CA ASN A 354 0.69 -11.75 9.90
C ASN A 354 0.78 -11.60 8.37
N VAL A 355 1.35 -10.51 7.85
CA VAL A 355 1.67 -10.40 6.42
C VAL A 355 2.63 -11.52 6.00
N ARG A 356 3.65 -11.81 6.83
CA ARG A 356 4.58 -12.94 6.56
C ARG A 356 3.88 -14.29 6.57
N LYS A 357 2.96 -14.53 7.50
CA LYS A 357 2.14 -15.75 7.51
C LYS A 357 1.29 -15.88 6.25
N ASN A 358 0.65 -14.79 5.83
CA ASN A 358 -0.13 -14.77 4.59
C ASN A 358 0.77 -15.07 3.37
N GLN A 359 1.94 -14.44 3.27
CA GLN A 359 2.92 -14.72 2.22
C GLN A 359 3.30 -16.19 2.14
N LEU A 360 3.64 -16.80 3.28
CA LEU A 360 4.03 -18.21 3.35
C LEU A 360 2.88 -19.14 2.95
N ASN A 361 1.66 -18.84 3.36
CA ASN A 361 0.47 -19.62 3.01
C ASN A 361 0.15 -19.56 1.51
N MET A 362 0.32 -18.39 0.90
CA MET A 362 0.06 -18.17 -0.53
C MET A 362 1.26 -18.53 -1.42
N ASN A 363 2.45 -18.66 -0.84
CA ASN A 363 3.70 -18.95 -1.57
C ASN A 363 4.01 -17.96 -2.71
N VAL A 364 3.88 -16.65 -2.45
CA VAL A 364 4.11 -15.58 -3.42
C VAL A 364 5.14 -14.56 -2.91
N PRO A 365 5.80 -13.78 -3.79
CA PRO A 365 6.59 -12.63 -3.38
C PRO A 365 5.74 -11.56 -2.72
N VAL A 366 6.39 -10.70 -1.91
CA VAL A 366 5.80 -9.48 -1.38
C VAL A 366 6.50 -8.26 -1.95
N VAL A 367 5.71 -7.35 -2.50
CA VAL A 367 6.07 -5.95 -2.70
C VAL A 367 5.09 -5.14 -1.85
N MET A 368 5.54 -4.61 -0.72
CA MET A 368 4.68 -3.82 0.16
C MET A 368 4.20 -2.57 -0.59
N GLY A 369 2.91 -2.54 -0.94
CA GLY A 369 2.31 -1.51 -1.80
C GLY A 369 2.33 -0.14 -1.15
N GLU A 370 2.09 -0.11 0.16
CA GLU A 370 2.18 1.11 0.95
C GLU A 370 2.72 0.86 2.36
N TRP A 371 3.54 1.77 2.80
CA TRP A 371 3.95 1.91 4.19
C TRP A 371 4.41 3.35 4.42
N GLY A 372 4.35 3.84 5.64
CA GLY A 372 4.74 5.21 5.87
C GLY A 372 4.63 5.62 7.33
N GLY A 373 4.57 6.93 7.54
CA GLY A 373 4.41 7.51 8.85
C GLY A 373 5.42 8.60 9.16
N LEU A 374 5.70 9.45 8.20
CA LEU A 374 6.46 10.67 8.47
C LEU A 374 5.72 11.56 9.47
N CYS A 375 6.41 11.89 10.54
CA CYS A 375 5.95 12.82 11.56
C CYS A 375 7.03 13.86 11.83
N PRO A 376 7.21 14.84 10.92
CA PRO A 376 8.31 15.81 10.99
C PRO A 376 8.34 16.64 12.28
N LYS A 377 7.20 16.77 12.94
CA LYS A 377 7.09 17.52 14.21
C LYS A 377 7.52 16.71 15.45
N LYS A 378 7.87 15.43 15.28
CA LYS A 378 8.31 14.55 16.36
C LYS A 378 9.82 14.29 16.24
N THR A 379 10.57 14.55 17.31
CA THR A 379 12.04 14.39 17.30
C THR A 379 12.51 12.94 17.18
N ASP A 380 11.68 11.96 17.58
CA ASP A 380 12.00 10.53 17.61
C ASP A 380 11.24 9.68 16.58
N TRP A 381 10.52 10.29 15.64
CA TRP A 381 9.77 9.58 14.59
C TRP A 381 10.68 8.66 13.76
N PHE A 382 11.94 9.05 13.59
CA PHE A 382 12.89 8.30 12.77
C PHE A 382 13.21 6.93 13.37
N SER A 383 13.24 6.78 14.69
CA SER A 383 13.48 5.49 15.33
C SER A 383 12.38 4.46 15.04
N HIS A 384 11.12 4.92 14.94
CA HIS A 384 10.00 4.07 14.54
C HIS A 384 10.12 3.67 13.06
N ILE A 385 10.44 4.61 12.18
CA ILE A 385 10.66 4.33 10.76
C ILE A 385 11.86 3.39 10.53
N ASP A 386 12.95 3.59 11.28
CA ASP A 386 14.12 2.70 11.21
C ASP A 386 13.76 1.27 11.65
N PHE A 387 12.90 1.14 12.65
CA PHE A 387 12.35 -0.15 13.05
C PHE A 387 11.50 -0.78 11.92
N VAL A 388 10.62 -0.02 11.25
CA VAL A 388 9.84 -0.53 10.10
C VAL A 388 10.78 -1.01 8.99
N TYR A 389 11.81 -0.24 8.65
CA TYR A 389 12.84 -0.68 7.71
C TYR A 389 13.51 -1.99 8.12
N SER A 390 13.83 -2.16 9.41
CA SER A 390 14.46 -3.40 9.89
C SER A 390 13.57 -4.63 9.66
N LEU A 391 12.25 -4.47 9.75
CA LEU A 391 11.30 -5.53 9.45
C LEU A 391 11.21 -5.82 7.93
N ILE A 392 11.27 -4.79 7.09
CA ILE A 392 11.33 -4.93 5.62
C ILE A 392 12.58 -5.71 5.22
N GLU A 393 13.74 -5.33 5.77
CA GLU A 393 15.03 -5.98 5.52
C GLU A 393 15.06 -7.44 6.02
N GLN A 394 14.53 -7.69 7.22
CA GLN A 394 14.42 -9.02 7.80
C GLN A 394 13.58 -9.97 6.92
N ASN A 395 12.53 -9.47 6.31
CA ASN A 395 11.66 -10.25 5.43
C ASN A 395 12.12 -10.26 3.98
N GLN A 396 13.14 -9.47 3.63
CA GLN A 396 13.67 -9.30 2.27
C GLN A 396 12.58 -8.85 1.29
N TRP A 397 11.70 -7.96 1.73
CA TRP A 397 10.61 -7.46 0.90
C TRP A 397 11.03 -6.22 0.10
N SER A 398 10.48 -6.10 -1.10
CA SER A 398 10.41 -4.83 -1.80
C SER A 398 9.37 -3.94 -1.14
N SER A 399 9.50 -2.62 -1.26
CA SER A 399 8.56 -1.71 -0.59
C SER A 399 8.41 -0.36 -1.27
N LEU A 400 7.22 0.21 -1.15
CA LEU A 400 6.81 1.48 -1.73
C LEU A 400 6.35 2.42 -0.60
N TYR A 401 7.13 3.46 -0.36
CA TYR A 401 6.82 4.45 0.68
C TYR A 401 5.62 5.33 0.28
N TRP A 402 4.66 5.53 1.16
CA TRP A 402 3.56 6.46 1.00
C TRP A 402 3.90 7.79 1.71
N ASN A 403 4.10 8.90 1.02
CA ASN A 403 4.16 9.04 -0.42
C ASN A 403 5.14 10.15 -0.77
N TYR A 404 5.56 10.23 -2.02
CA TYR A 404 6.42 11.27 -2.52
C TYR A 404 5.59 12.47 -3.01
N TYR A 405 5.71 13.58 -2.30
CA TYR A 405 5.31 14.91 -2.76
C TYR A 405 6.58 15.67 -3.12
N PHE A 406 6.65 16.23 -4.28
CA PHE A 406 7.81 16.76 -4.97
C PHE A 406 8.64 17.87 -4.24
N GLU A 407 8.50 18.05 -2.90
CA GLU A 407 9.22 19.03 -2.09
C GLU A 407 9.41 18.54 -0.64
N ASN A 408 10.34 17.58 -0.41
CA ASN A 408 10.48 17.11 0.97
C ASN A 408 11.91 16.68 1.34
N ASP A 409 12.63 17.52 2.10
CA ASP A 409 13.96 17.21 2.67
C ASP A 409 13.95 15.96 3.57
N GLU A 410 12.82 15.68 4.21
CA GLU A 410 12.66 14.49 5.07
C GLU A 410 12.64 13.20 4.27
N PHE A 411 12.18 13.26 3.02
CA PHE A 411 12.24 12.16 2.08
C PHE A 411 13.69 11.72 1.84
N VAL A 412 14.61 12.65 1.65
CA VAL A 412 16.04 12.36 1.47
C VAL A 412 16.58 11.60 2.67
N ARG A 413 16.26 12.05 3.89
CA ARG A 413 16.70 11.38 5.13
C ARG A 413 16.09 9.99 5.26
N LEU A 414 14.82 9.81 4.90
CA LEU A 414 14.11 8.53 4.89
C LEU A 414 14.78 7.55 3.92
N MET A 415 15.07 8.00 2.69
CA MET A 415 15.60 7.16 1.62
C MET A 415 17.12 6.96 1.68
N ASN A 416 17.82 7.67 2.56
CA ASN A 416 19.29 7.61 2.69
C ASN A 416 19.76 6.29 3.37
N ARG A 417 19.47 5.16 2.71
CA ARG A 417 19.70 3.81 3.22
C ARG A 417 20.16 2.88 2.09
N PRO A 418 21.28 2.14 2.27
CA PRO A 418 21.70 1.14 1.30
C PRO A 418 20.68 -0.01 1.20
N TYR A 419 20.62 -0.65 0.03
CA TYR A 419 19.83 -1.86 -0.15
C TYR A 419 20.34 -2.67 -1.35
N PRO A 420 20.13 -4.00 -1.39
CA PRO A 420 20.49 -4.84 -2.52
C PRO A 420 19.52 -4.63 -3.68
N ILE A 421 20.01 -4.21 -4.86
CA ILE A 421 19.18 -4.02 -6.07
C ILE A 421 18.99 -5.33 -6.81
N ALA A 422 20.09 -6.07 -7.02
CA ALA A 422 20.10 -7.30 -7.77
C ALA A 422 21.25 -8.20 -7.24
N VAL A 423 20.92 -9.34 -6.69
CA VAL A 423 21.87 -10.25 -6.04
C VAL A 423 22.01 -11.53 -6.83
N CYS A 424 23.23 -11.84 -7.24
CA CYS A 424 23.57 -13.11 -7.89
C CYS A 424 23.48 -14.25 -6.87
N GLY A 425 22.36 -14.97 -6.86
CA GLY A 425 22.07 -16.01 -5.89
C GLY A 425 20.90 -15.68 -4.96
N ASP A 426 20.87 -16.32 -3.81
CA ASP A 426 19.80 -16.20 -2.81
C ASP A 426 20.28 -15.40 -1.62
N ILE A 427 19.60 -14.31 -1.29
CA ILE A 427 19.88 -13.52 -0.09
C ILE A 427 19.60 -14.38 1.15
N ILE A 428 20.58 -14.54 2.02
CA ILE A 428 20.40 -15.17 3.33
C ILE A 428 19.90 -14.12 4.32
N SER A 429 20.58 -12.97 4.36
CA SER A 429 20.18 -11.84 5.19
C SER A 429 20.82 -10.55 4.70
N TYR A 430 20.17 -9.42 4.96
CA TYR A 430 20.82 -8.12 4.91
C TYR A 430 20.22 -7.20 5.98
N ARG A 431 20.99 -6.22 6.40
CA ARG A 431 20.58 -5.23 7.39
C ARG A 431 21.39 -3.96 7.27
N THR A 432 20.79 -2.87 7.68
CA THR A 432 21.43 -1.57 7.82
C THR A 432 21.54 -1.20 9.29
N ASP A 433 22.74 -0.83 9.73
CA ASP A 433 22.98 -0.11 10.96
C ASP A 433 23.03 1.39 10.62
N SER A 434 21.92 2.08 10.86
CA SER A 434 21.74 3.49 10.49
C SER A 434 22.58 4.43 11.39
N GLU A 435 22.80 4.06 12.66
CA GLU A 435 23.64 4.83 13.60
C GLU A 435 25.11 4.70 13.26
N GLY A 436 25.58 3.46 13.04
CA GLY A 436 26.96 3.16 12.66
C GLY A 436 27.25 3.39 11.17
N ARG A 437 26.24 3.75 10.37
CA ARG A 437 26.33 3.93 8.91
C ARG A 437 27.01 2.75 8.22
N LYS A 438 26.54 1.55 8.54
CA LYS A 438 27.04 0.30 7.97
C LYS A 438 25.92 -0.52 7.37
N PHE A 439 26.22 -1.17 6.26
CA PHE A 439 25.37 -2.15 5.61
C PHE A 439 26.06 -3.51 5.60
N PHE A 440 25.29 -4.55 5.90
CA PHE A 440 25.75 -5.92 5.92
C PHE A 440 24.84 -6.77 5.05
N MET A 441 25.41 -7.65 4.22
CA MET A 441 24.65 -8.63 3.45
C MET A 441 25.40 -9.95 3.37
N GLU A 442 24.66 -11.05 3.50
CA GLU A 442 25.12 -12.41 3.25
C GLU A 442 24.19 -13.07 2.23
N TYR A 443 24.76 -13.70 1.20
CA TYR A 443 24.01 -14.39 0.15
C TYR A 443 24.75 -15.62 -0.33
N LYS A 444 24.02 -16.60 -0.88
CA LYS A 444 24.56 -17.86 -1.38
C LYS A 444 24.38 -17.95 -2.88
N VAL A 445 25.44 -18.31 -3.58
CA VAL A 445 25.40 -18.66 -5.00
C VAL A 445 25.60 -20.18 -5.13
N SER A 446 24.58 -20.87 -5.59
CA SER A 446 24.64 -22.30 -5.87
C SER A 446 25.28 -22.56 -7.24
N ASP A 447 25.78 -23.80 -7.48
CA ASP A 447 26.51 -24.14 -8.69
C ASP A 447 25.68 -24.10 -9.98
N ASP A 448 24.34 -24.07 -9.85
CA ASP A 448 23.39 -23.93 -10.94
C ASP A 448 23.17 -22.47 -11.40
N TYR A 449 23.72 -21.49 -10.68
CA TYR A 449 23.65 -20.08 -11.08
C TYR A 449 24.73 -19.73 -12.11
N VAL A 450 24.35 -18.91 -13.09
CA VAL A 450 25.33 -18.20 -13.92
C VAL A 450 25.86 -17.02 -13.13
N LEU A 451 27.18 -16.95 -12.96
CA LEU A 451 27.81 -15.87 -12.19
C LEU A 451 27.54 -14.52 -12.85
N ALA A 452 26.99 -13.60 -12.08
CA ALA A 452 26.71 -12.22 -12.44
C ALA A 452 27.15 -11.26 -11.34
N GLU A 453 27.23 -9.97 -11.66
CA GLU A 453 27.53 -8.95 -10.66
C GLU A 453 26.35 -8.75 -9.71
N THR A 454 26.63 -8.78 -8.40
CA THR A 454 25.69 -8.30 -7.37
C THR A 454 25.72 -6.78 -7.32
N GLN A 455 24.55 -6.14 -7.28
CA GLN A 455 24.39 -4.70 -7.32
C GLN A 455 23.73 -4.21 -6.03
N ILE A 456 24.35 -3.23 -5.38
CA ILE A 456 23.86 -2.60 -4.15
C ILE A 456 23.80 -1.09 -4.38
N TYR A 457 22.66 -0.47 -4.06
CA TYR A 457 22.60 0.98 -3.96
C TYR A 457 23.25 1.42 -2.64
N VAL A 458 24.12 2.42 -2.71
CA VAL A 458 24.76 3.02 -1.55
C VAL A 458 24.56 4.54 -1.62
N PRO A 459 23.99 5.17 -0.59
CA PRO A 459 23.79 6.61 -0.55
C PRO A 459 25.07 7.39 -0.90
N ASN A 460 24.95 8.43 -1.67
CA ASN A 460 26.03 9.30 -2.18
C ASN A 460 27.08 8.59 -3.07
N LYS A 461 27.02 7.28 -3.23
CA LYS A 461 27.94 6.48 -4.07
C LYS A 461 27.21 5.83 -5.27
N GLY A 462 25.87 5.87 -5.28
CA GLY A 462 25.06 5.23 -6.30
C GLY A 462 25.18 3.72 -6.29
N VAL A 463 25.00 3.09 -7.46
CA VAL A 463 25.02 1.64 -7.61
C VAL A 463 26.47 1.11 -7.57
N GLN A 464 26.77 0.30 -6.56
CA GLN A 464 28.04 -0.40 -6.43
C GLN A 464 27.91 -1.83 -6.92
N LYS A 465 28.92 -2.33 -7.62
CA LYS A 465 28.94 -3.67 -8.23
C LYS A 465 29.99 -4.55 -7.56
N PHE A 466 29.60 -5.77 -7.23
CA PHE A 466 30.44 -6.76 -6.56
C PHE A 466 30.48 -8.04 -7.38
N LYS A 467 31.66 -8.61 -7.55
CA LYS A 467 31.82 -9.96 -8.11
C LYS A 467 31.29 -10.98 -7.13
N SER A 468 30.51 -11.93 -7.64
CA SER A 468 30.02 -13.05 -6.85
C SER A 468 30.86 -14.30 -7.10
N ASN A 469 31.00 -15.13 -6.08
CA ASN A 469 31.65 -16.45 -6.16
C ASN A 469 30.66 -17.54 -5.73
N TYR A 470 30.84 -18.76 -6.19
CA TYR A 470 30.06 -19.89 -5.70
C TYR A 470 30.21 -20.07 -4.19
N GLY A 471 29.15 -20.48 -3.51
CA GLY A 471 29.09 -20.58 -2.06
C GLY A 471 28.62 -19.31 -1.37
N ILE A 472 29.06 -19.10 -0.15
CA ILE A 472 28.65 -17.96 0.70
C ILE A 472 29.47 -16.72 0.38
N ASN A 473 28.80 -15.63 0.11
CA ASN A 473 29.39 -14.31 -0.11
C ASN A 473 28.93 -13.34 1.00
N LYS A 474 29.86 -12.50 1.46
CA LYS A 474 29.61 -11.49 2.50
C LYS A 474 30.06 -10.12 2.02
N ILE A 475 29.21 -9.14 2.22
CA ILE A 475 29.47 -7.73 1.86
C ILE A 475 29.26 -6.88 3.11
N GLU A 476 30.26 -6.06 3.45
CA GLU A 476 30.16 -4.99 4.44
C GLU A 476 30.53 -3.66 3.77
N ILE A 477 29.69 -2.65 3.94
CA ILE A 477 29.87 -1.32 3.35
C ILE A 477 29.67 -0.26 4.44
N SER A 478 30.61 0.67 4.54
CA SER A 478 30.42 1.94 5.27
C SER A 478 29.96 3.03 4.28
N TYR A 479 28.97 3.85 4.66
CA TYR A 479 28.34 4.81 3.75
C TYR A 479 28.10 6.18 4.38
#